data_3e58ab7d0c940ff4332ffcbb8ac27f74
#
_entry.id   3e58ab7d0c940ff4332ffcbb8ac27f74
#
_cell.length_a   1.000
_cell.length_b   1.000
_cell.length_c   1.000
_cell.angle_alpha   90.00
_cell.angle_beta   90.00
_cell.angle_gamma   90.00
#
_symmetry.space_group_name_H-M   'P 1'
#
loop_
_entity.id
_entity.type
_entity.pdbx_description
1 polymer ?
#
loop_
_entity_poly.entity_id
_entity_poly.type
_entity_poly.pdbx_seq_one_letter_code
_entity_poly.pdbx_strand_id
1 'polypeptide(L)'
;PARQAVMEVVNPEHHTVIEVKSGDSLSKILSAQGFSINDINAISKNLKKDADFTTLRAGRDKFDFVRPKEGEPISKIVIENGPWNRIEIDCETRDTWQCQKIEIERDTRIAFKEGEIAKGSSFYLSAMDAGMPEGIILDVYDLLAFEMDFERDIRAGQKFYVLYEENFANDKKVDNGHVLAVSFDALRGNVQMYRYVKENGHAGYYDENGKDVIGFDLDVI
;
A
#
# COMPACT_ATOMS: atom_id res chain seq x y z
N PRO A 1 -15.61 18.18 49.28
CA PRO A 1 -16.23 17.03 48.65
C PRO A 1 -15.44 16.68 47.39
N ALA A 2 -14.69 15.56 47.49
CA ALA A 2 -13.88 15.03 46.42
C ALA A 2 -14.84 14.45 45.36
N ARG A 3 -14.74 14.93 44.12
CA ARG A 3 -15.35 14.29 42.97
C ARG A 3 -14.58 12.98 42.72
N GLN A 4 -15.21 11.85 43.00
CA GLN A 4 -14.78 10.56 42.50
C GLN A 4 -14.89 10.59 40.97
N ALA A 5 -13.74 10.56 40.29
CA ALA A 5 -13.69 10.24 38.87
C ALA A 5 -14.13 8.78 38.73
N VAL A 6 -15.29 8.57 38.15
CA VAL A 6 -15.71 7.24 37.68
C VAL A 6 -14.79 6.94 36.50
N MET A 7 -13.81 6.07 36.72
CA MET A 7 -13.09 5.44 35.62
C MET A 7 -14.10 4.53 34.93
N GLU A 8 -14.57 4.95 33.76
CA GLU A 8 -15.30 4.08 32.83
C GLU A 8 -14.35 2.95 32.47
N VAL A 9 -14.62 1.76 32.94
CA VAL A 9 -13.90 0.55 32.53
C VAL A 9 -14.33 0.29 31.09
N VAL A 10 -13.58 0.78 30.13
CA VAL A 10 -13.75 0.42 28.72
C VAL A 10 -13.44 -1.06 28.63
N ASN A 11 -14.48 -1.88 28.60
CA ASN A 11 -14.34 -3.31 28.33
C ASN A 11 -13.83 -3.44 26.87
N PRO A 12 -12.75 -4.19 26.62
CA PRO A 12 -12.22 -4.31 25.25
C PRO A 12 -13.28 -4.92 24.34
N GLU A 13 -13.54 -4.28 23.21
CA GLU A 13 -14.42 -4.81 22.16
C GLU A 13 -13.92 -6.18 21.71
N HIS A 14 -14.84 -7.07 21.36
CA HIS A 14 -14.52 -8.39 20.84
C HIS A 14 -14.49 -8.37 19.32
N HIS A 15 -13.34 -8.68 18.74
CA HIS A 15 -13.08 -8.65 17.30
C HIS A 15 -13.04 -10.06 16.70
N THR A 16 -13.71 -10.25 15.56
CA THR A 16 -13.63 -11.47 14.76
C THR A 16 -13.16 -11.11 13.36
N VAL A 17 -11.87 -11.32 13.07
CA VAL A 17 -11.27 -10.98 11.80
C VAL A 17 -11.35 -12.16 10.83
N ILE A 18 -11.85 -11.91 9.62
CA ILE A 18 -11.93 -12.88 8.50
C ILE A 18 -11.18 -12.32 7.30
N GLU A 19 -10.16 -13.03 6.87
CA GLU A 19 -9.48 -12.74 5.61
C GLU A 19 -10.25 -13.34 4.44
N VAL A 20 -10.46 -12.56 3.39
CA VAL A 20 -11.16 -13.01 2.18
C VAL A 20 -10.30 -14.00 1.41
N LYS A 21 -10.85 -15.19 1.14
CA LYS A 21 -10.20 -16.27 0.39
C LYS A 21 -10.81 -16.40 -1.00
N SER A 22 -10.10 -17.10 -1.88
CA SER A 22 -10.62 -17.44 -3.21
C SER A 22 -11.94 -18.23 -3.09
N GLY A 23 -12.96 -17.80 -3.84
CA GLY A 23 -14.32 -18.37 -3.78
C GLY A 23 -15.21 -17.86 -2.65
N ASP A 24 -14.75 -16.87 -1.86
CA ASP A 24 -15.63 -16.18 -0.92
C ASP A 24 -16.49 -15.13 -1.62
N SER A 25 -17.64 -14.88 -1.02
CA SER A 25 -18.55 -13.81 -1.43
C SER A 25 -19.05 -13.07 -0.19
N LEU A 26 -19.51 -11.83 -0.38
CA LEU A 26 -20.09 -11.03 0.69
C LEU A 26 -21.21 -11.81 1.41
N SER A 27 -22.10 -12.43 0.63
CA SER A 27 -23.21 -13.22 1.20
C SER A 27 -22.72 -14.39 2.04
N LYS A 28 -21.70 -15.12 1.57
CA LYS A 28 -21.15 -16.26 2.31
C LYS A 28 -20.52 -15.82 3.63
N ILE A 29 -19.73 -14.73 3.61
CA ILE A 29 -19.08 -14.22 4.81
C ILE A 29 -20.11 -13.71 5.82
N LEU A 30 -21.08 -12.90 5.38
CA LEU A 30 -22.11 -12.36 6.28
C LEU A 30 -23.06 -13.43 6.82
N SER A 31 -23.48 -14.40 5.97
CA SER A 31 -24.31 -15.53 6.42
C SER A 31 -23.62 -16.36 7.51
N ALA A 32 -22.31 -16.58 7.40
CA ALA A 32 -21.54 -17.30 8.42
C ALA A 32 -21.49 -16.55 9.76
N GLN A 33 -21.73 -15.24 9.77
CA GLN A 33 -21.82 -14.40 10.96
C GLN A 33 -23.27 -14.21 11.47
N GLY A 34 -24.24 -14.92 10.87
CA GLY A 34 -25.64 -14.91 11.32
C GLY A 34 -26.52 -13.81 10.74
N PHE A 35 -26.07 -13.08 9.70
CA PHE A 35 -26.92 -12.10 9.03
C PHE A 35 -27.97 -12.78 8.16
N SER A 36 -29.21 -12.27 8.19
CA SER A 36 -30.28 -12.73 7.33
C SER A 36 -30.06 -12.32 5.87
N ILE A 37 -30.75 -12.99 4.96
CA ILE A 37 -30.69 -12.64 3.52
C ILE A 37 -31.18 -11.21 3.27
N ASN A 38 -32.13 -10.72 4.05
CA ASN A 38 -32.62 -9.35 3.95
C ASN A 38 -31.56 -8.34 4.38
N ASP A 39 -30.87 -8.60 5.49
CA ASP A 39 -29.73 -7.79 5.98
C ASP A 39 -28.62 -7.76 4.95
N ILE A 40 -28.25 -8.91 4.39
CA ILE A 40 -27.20 -9.03 3.38
C ILE A 40 -27.53 -8.22 2.14
N ASN A 41 -28.79 -8.26 1.68
CA ASN A 41 -29.22 -7.47 0.52
C ASN A 41 -29.19 -5.97 0.80
N ALA A 42 -29.61 -5.55 2.00
CA ALA A 42 -29.57 -4.15 2.42
C ALA A 42 -28.13 -3.64 2.53
N ILE A 43 -27.25 -4.39 3.21
CA ILE A 43 -25.82 -4.10 3.33
C ILE A 43 -25.18 -4.01 1.93
N SER A 44 -25.42 -4.99 1.07
CA SER A 44 -24.85 -5.01 -0.28
C SER A 44 -25.26 -3.79 -1.12
N LYS A 45 -26.52 -3.37 -1.01
CA LYS A 45 -27.04 -2.18 -1.69
C LYS A 45 -26.35 -0.90 -1.20
N ASN A 46 -26.21 -0.75 0.12
CA ASN A 46 -25.59 0.43 0.71
C ASN A 46 -24.08 0.47 0.48
N LEU A 47 -23.39 -0.67 0.55
CA LEU A 47 -21.97 -0.77 0.19
C LEU A 47 -21.70 -0.28 -1.24
N LYS A 48 -22.55 -0.68 -2.18
CA LYS A 48 -22.42 -0.22 -3.57
C LYS A 48 -22.72 1.27 -3.72
N LYS A 49 -23.75 1.77 -3.03
CA LYS A 49 -24.22 3.16 -3.15
C LYS A 49 -23.28 4.15 -2.44
N ASP A 50 -22.93 3.84 -1.19
CA ASP A 50 -22.32 4.80 -0.27
C ASP A 50 -20.78 4.64 -0.18
N ALA A 51 -20.25 3.48 -0.59
CA ALA A 51 -18.82 3.16 -0.50
C ALA A 51 -18.18 2.67 -1.82
N ASP A 52 -18.96 2.62 -2.92
CA ASP A 52 -18.54 2.09 -4.22
C ASP A 52 -17.85 0.71 -4.14
N PHE A 53 -18.31 -0.11 -3.19
CA PHE A 53 -17.73 -1.43 -2.93
C PHE A 53 -18.54 -2.50 -3.66
N THR A 54 -17.97 -3.04 -4.73
CA THR A 54 -18.65 -4.01 -5.61
C THR A 54 -17.97 -5.36 -5.68
N THR A 55 -16.69 -5.44 -5.37
CA THR A 55 -15.89 -6.65 -5.59
C THR A 55 -14.98 -6.95 -4.41
N LEU A 56 -15.03 -8.19 -3.93
CA LEU A 56 -14.10 -8.74 -2.94
C LEU A 56 -12.83 -9.24 -3.63
N ARG A 57 -11.68 -8.99 -3.00
CA ARG A 57 -10.38 -9.47 -3.48
C ARG A 57 -9.74 -10.37 -2.45
N ALA A 58 -9.57 -11.64 -2.80
CA ALA A 58 -8.90 -12.62 -1.97
C ALA A 58 -7.45 -12.22 -1.67
N GLY A 59 -7.02 -12.44 -0.43
CA GLY A 59 -5.67 -12.10 0.04
C GLY A 59 -5.43 -10.62 0.32
N ARG A 60 -6.37 -9.74 -0.04
CA ARG A 60 -6.27 -8.29 0.17
C ARG A 60 -7.30 -7.77 1.17
N ASP A 61 -8.55 -8.16 1.00
CA ASP A 61 -9.65 -7.63 1.77
C ASP A 61 -9.87 -8.44 3.05
N LYS A 62 -10.21 -7.75 4.14
CA LYS A 62 -10.49 -8.36 5.44
C LYS A 62 -11.77 -7.80 6.01
N PHE A 63 -12.49 -8.64 6.74
CA PHE A 63 -13.66 -8.26 7.51
C PHE A 63 -13.34 -8.36 8.98
N ASP A 64 -13.59 -7.32 9.76
CA ASP A 64 -13.56 -7.33 11.20
C ASP A 64 -14.97 -7.09 11.74
N PHE A 65 -15.51 -8.09 12.44
CA PHE A 65 -16.80 -8.05 13.07
C PHE A 65 -16.63 -7.68 14.54
N VAL A 66 -17.05 -6.47 14.87
CA VAL A 66 -16.88 -5.89 16.20
C VAL A 66 -18.14 -6.13 17.03
N ARG A 67 -17.96 -6.60 18.25
CA ARG A 67 -19.01 -6.77 19.26
C ARG A 67 -18.63 -6.02 20.52
N PRO A 68 -19.57 -5.39 21.23
CA PRO A 68 -19.29 -4.72 22.51
C PRO A 68 -18.71 -5.69 23.55
N LYS A 69 -19.17 -6.95 23.52
CA LYS A 69 -18.67 -8.06 24.34
C LYS A 69 -18.81 -9.38 23.60
N GLU A 70 -18.06 -10.39 24.04
CA GLU A 70 -18.22 -11.75 23.54
C GLU A 70 -19.65 -12.26 23.73
N GLY A 71 -20.23 -12.82 22.65
CA GLY A 71 -21.62 -13.34 22.66
C GLY A 71 -22.69 -12.28 22.39
N GLU A 72 -22.37 -10.99 22.40
CA GLU A 72 -23.31 -9.94 22.04
C GLU A 72 -23.46 -9.82 20.49
N PRO A 73 -24.55 -9.19 20.03
CA PRO A 73 -24.73 -8.90 18.60
C PRO A 73 -23.57 -8.05 18.04
N ILE A 74 -23.30 -8.21 16.75
CA ILE A 74 -22.34 -7.39 16.03
C ILE A 74 -22.87 -5.95 16.02
N SER A 75 -22.06 -5.03 16.52
CA SER A 75 -22.34 -3.59 16.54
C SER A 75 -21.77 -2.86 15.32
N LYS A 76 -20.65 -3.36 14.79
CA LYS A 76 -19.98 -2.76 13.64
C LYS A 76 -19.33 -3.83 12.78
N ILE A 77 -19.31 -3.61 11.46
CA ILE A 77 -18.45 -4.34 10.53
C ILE A 77 -17.45 -3.36 9.94
N VAL A 78 -16.18 -3.72 10.01
CA VAL A 78 -15.11 -2.96 9.33
C VAL A 78 -14.60 -3.82 8.19
N ILE A 79 -14.62 -3.28 6.96
CA ILE A 79 -14.04 -3.91 5.79
C ILE A 79 -12.77 -3.16 5.43
N GLU A 80 -11.62 -3.79 5.60
CA GLU A 80 -10.36 -3.29 5.09
C GLU A 80 -10.28 -3.65 3.60
N ASN A 81 -10.41 -2.64 2.73
CA ASN A 81 -10.34 -2.79 1.28
C ASN A 81 -8.97 -2.31 0.77
N GLY A 82 -7.94 -3.10 1.10
CA GLY A 82 -6.54 -2.72 0.92
C GLY A 82 -6.06 -1.73 1.98
N PRO A 83 -4.84 -1.22 1.85
CA PRO A 83 -4.20 -0.43 2.91
C PRO A 83 -4.72 1.00 3.04
N TRP A 84 -5.32 1.54 1.96
CA TRP A 84 -5.68 2.95 1.86
C TRP A 84 -7.17 3.23 2.06
N ASN A 85 -7.98 2.18 2.16
CA ASN A 85 -9.42 2.33 2.29
C ASN A 85 -9.98 1.39 3.35
N ARG A 86 -10.87 1.92 4.17
CA ARG A 86 -11.66 1.20 5.14
C ARG A 86 -13.12 1.55 4.98
N ILE A 87 -14.01 0.59 5.09
CA ILE A 87 -15.44 0.81 5.09
C ILE A 87 -15.98 0.37 6.44
N GLU A 88 -16.69 1.25 7.11
CA GLU A 88 -17.38 0.95 8.35
C GLU A 88 -18.88 0.83 8.09
N ILE A 89 -19.50 -0.21 8.64
CA ILE A 89 -20.95 -0.45 8.58
C ILE A 89 -21.46 -0.46 10.01
N ASP A 90 -22.34 0.49 10.32
CA ASP A 90 -23.05 0.52 11.60
C ASP A 90 -24.13 -0.56 11.60
N CYS A 91 -24.08 -1.44 12.61
CA CYS A 91 -25.01 -2.55 12.79
C CYS A 91 -25.97 -2.33 13.98
N GLU A 92 -25.85 -1.24 14.72
CA GLU A 92 -26.74 -0.93 15.84
C GLU A 92 -28.14 -0.56 15.35
N THR A 93 -28.21 0.15 14.22
CA THR A 93 -29.46 0.53 13.56
C THR A 93 -29.74 -0.41 12.38
N ARG A 94 -30.23 -1.62 12.68
CA ARG A 94 -30.47 -2.68 11.68
C ARG A 94 -31.41 -2.29 10.52
N ASP A 95 -32.17 -1.22 10.67
CA ASP A 95 -33.07 -0.73 9.62
C ASP A 95 -32.38 0.08 8.53
N THR A 96 -31.21 0.66 8.78
CA THR A 96 -30.56 1.61 7.86
C THR A 96 -29.21 1.12 7.30
N TRP A 97 -28.47 0.26 8.03
CA TRP A 97 -27.16 -0.26 7.61
C TRP A 97 -26.25 0.82 7.00
N GLN A 98 -25.98 1.86 7.78
CA GLN A 98 -25.18 2.98 7.29
C GLN A 98 -23.76 2.53 6.97
N CYS A 99 -23.31 2.81 5.75
CA CYS A 99 -21.97 2.50 5.28
C CYS A 99 -21.18 3.79 5.09
N GLN A 100 -19.99 3.86 5.64
CA GLN A 100 -19.07 4.99 5.47
C GLN A 100 -17.73 4.50 4.92
N LYS A 101 -17.32 5.06 3.78
CA LYS A 101 -15.95 4.88 3.28
C LYS A 101 -15.02 5.85 3.98
N ILE A 102 -13.94 5.33 4.53
CA ILE A 102 -12.89 6.11 5.20
C ILE A 102 -11.61 5.93 4.39
N GLU A 103 -11.07 7.02 3.88
CA GLU A 103 -9.76 7.05 3.26
C GLU A 103 -8.70 7.20 4.33
N ILE A 104 -7.69 6.31 4.31
CA ILE A 104 -6.57 6.36 5.24
C ILE A 104 -5.52 7.27 4.62
N GLU A 105 -5.10 8.28 5.39
CA GLU A 105 -4.09 9.22 4.94
C GLU A 105 -2.77 8.49 4.64
N ARG A 106 -2.19 8.83 3.47
CA ARG A 106 -0.90 8.33 3.04
C ARG A 106 0.19 9.23 3.60
N ASP A 107 1.03 8.70 4.47
CA ASP A 107 2.26 9.33 4.93
C ASP A 107 3.41 8.80 4.06
N THR A 108 3.96 9.67 3.20
CA THR A 108 5.05 9.32 2.29
C THR A 108 6.35 9.82 2.85
N ARG A 109 7.29 8.93 3.09
CA ARG A 109 8.62 9.21 3.64
C ARG A 109 9.70 8.89 2.60
N ILE A 110 10.78 9.66 2.60
CA ILE A 110 11.91 9.43 1.69
C ILE A 110 12.86 8.43 2.35
N ALA A 111 13.19 7.38 1.62
CA ALA A 111 14.18 6.39 1.99
C ALA A 111 15.41 6.49 1.08
N PHE A 112 16.56 6.16 1.62
CA PHE A 112 17.84 6.12 0.91
C PHE A 112 18.51 4.76 1.05
N LYS A 113 19.03 4.26 -0.05
CA LYS A 113 19.88 3.07 -0.09
C LYS A 113 21.12 3.32 -0.91
N GLU A 114 22.23 2.80 -0.42
CA GLU A 114 23.51 2.79 -1.13
C GLU A 114 24.12 1.39 -1.07
N GLY A 115 24.91 1.07 -2.06
CA GLY A 115 25.62 -0.19 -2.10
C GLY A 115 26.74 -0.18 -3.12
N GLU A 116 27.48 -1.29 -3.14
CA GLU A 116 28.60 -1.52 -4.05
C GLU A 116 28.43 -2.91 -4.69
N ILE A 117 28.71 -3.01 -5.97
CA ILE A 117 28.67 -4.28 -6.69
C ILE A 117 29.78 -5.20 -6.15
N ALA A 118 29.38 -6.29 -5.49
CA ALA A 118 30.32 -7.27 -4.97
C ALA A 118 30.96 -8.08 -6.11
N LYS A 119 32.16 -8.60 -5.87
CA LYS A 119 32.88 -9.43 -6.85
C LYS A 119 32.07 -10.68 -7.21
N GLY A 120 31.78 -10.85 -8.49
CA GLY A 120 31.01 -11.99 -9.00
C GLY A 120 29.50 -11.88 -8.74
N SER A 121 29.02 -10.71 -8.30
CA SER A 121 27.62 -10.42 -8.06
C SER A 121 27.02 -9.60 -9.21
N SER A 122 25.70 -9.44 -9.17
CA SER A 122 24.94 -8.53 -10.05
C SER A 122 24.48 -7.31 -9.28
N PHE A 123 23.94 -6.31 -10.00
CA PHE A 123 23.26 -5.17 -9.37
C PHE A 123 22.11 -5.67 -8.48
N TYR A 124 21.26 -6.57 -8.98
CA TYR A 124 20.12 -7.10 -8.24
C TYR A 124 20.53 -7.70 -6.88
N LEU A 125 21.51 -8.60 -6.88
CA LEU A 125 21.96 -9.24 -5.64
C LEU A 125 22.62 -8.25 -4.68
N SER A 126 23.44 -7.32 -5.19
CA SER A 126 24.11 -6.33 -4.36
C SER A 126 23.11 -5.31 -3.78
N ALA A 127 22.05 -4.98 -4.52
CA ALA A 127 20.98 -4.12 -4.03
C ALA A 127 20.09 -4.81 -2.98
N MET A 128 19.82 -6.11 -3.16
CA MET A 128 19.16 -6.93 -2.13
C MET A 128 19.99 -6.98 -0.83
N ASP A 129 21.30 -7.21 -0.94
CA ASP A 129 22.22 -7.23 0.20
C ASP A 129 22.29 -5.86 0.92
N ALA A 130 22.12 -4.76 0.17
CA ALA A 130 21.99 -3.42 0.73
C ALA A 130 20.62 -3.16 1.39
N GLY A 131 19.71 -4.13 1.37
CA GLY A 131 18.37 -4.04 1.94
C GLY A 131 17.43 -3.14 1.14
N MET A 132 17.63 -3.04 -0.18
CA MET A 132 16.69 -2.35 -1.07
C MET A 132 15.48 -3.25 -1.32
N PRO A 133 14.24 -2.73 -1.27
CA PRO A 133 13.05 -3.50 -1.61
C PRO A 133 13.07 -3.99 -3.06
N GLU A 134 12.61 -5.23 -3.29
CA GLU A 134 12.65 -5.86 -4.61
C GLU A 134 11.93 -5.03 -5.70
N GLY A 135 10.75 -4.45 -5.40
CA GLY A 135 10.04 -3.58 -6.34
C GLY A 135 10.89 -2.37 -6.76
N ILE A 136 11.58 -1.73 -5.80
CA ILE A 136 12.48 -0.60 -6.09
C ILE A 136 13.69 -1.05 -6.92
N ILE A 137 14.22 -2.26 -6.68
CA ILE A 137 15.33 -2.80 -7.49
C ILE A 137 14.90 -2.95 -8.95
N LEU A 138 13.69 -3.47 -9.19
CA LEU A 138 13.14 -3.64 -10.53
C LEU A 138 12.92 -2.29 -11.21
N ASP A 139 12.32 -1.32 -10.51
CA ASP A 139 12.13 0.03 -11.02
C ASP A 139 13.47 0.70 -11.40
N VAL A 140 14.48 0.58 -10.55
CA VAL A 140 15.82 1.09 -10.85
C VAL A 140 16.44 0.36 -12.04
N TYR A 141 16.21 -0.94 -12.17
CA TYR A 141 16.69 -1.72 -13.29
C TYR A 141 16.11 -1.21 -14.61
N ASP A 142 14.79 -1.00 -14.63
CA ASP A 142 14.08 -0.49 -15.80
C ASP A 142 14.55 0.93 -16.16
N LEU A 143 14.74 1.81 -15.18
CA LEU A 143 15.27 3.16 -15.37
C LEU A 143 16.66 3.15 -15.99
N LEU A 144 17.59 2.40 -15.39
CA LEU A 144 18.99 2.37 -15.83
C LEU A 144 19.16 1.69 -17.19
N ALA A 145 18.24 0.77 -17.58
CA ALA A 145 18.30 0.07 -18.88
C ALA A 145 18.23 1.00 -20.10
N PHE A 146 17.76 2.24 -19.92
CA PHE A 146 17.77 3.27 -21.01
C PHE A 146 19.15 3.87 -21.26
N GLU A 147 20.04 3.89 -20.26
CA GLU A 147 21.35 4.55 -20.35
C GLU A 147 22.52 3.58 -20.25
N MET A 148 22.32 2.34 -19.79
CA MET A 148 23.40 1.37 -19.62
C MET A 148 22.98 -0.06 -19.94
N ASP A 149 23.96 -0.85 -20.33
CA ASP A 149 23.84 -2.30 -20.55
C ASP A 149 24.33 -3.05 -19.30
N PHE A 150 23.43 -3.66 -18.56
CA PHE A 150 23.76 -4.35 -17.31
C PHE A 150 24.74 -5.53 -17.47
N GLU A 151 24.79 -6.17 -18.66
CA GLU A 151 25.74 -7.26 -18.91
C GLU A 151 27.15 -6.73 -19.17
N ARG A 152 27.23 -5.56 -19.81
CA ARG A 152 28.50 -5.00 -20.30
C ARG A 152 29.08 -3.93 -19.39
N ASP A 153 28.25 -3.14 -18.75
CA ASP A 153 28.67 -1.94 -18.04
C ASP A 153 28.81 -2.14 -16.52
N ILE A 154 28.38 -3.32 -15.97
CA ILE A 154 28.53 -3.62 -14.55
C ILE A 154 29.85 -4.31 -14.23
N ARG A 155 30.52 -3.80 -13.19
CA ARG A 155 31.77 -4.34 -12.65
C ARG A 155 31.78 -4.28 -11.12
N ALA A 156 32.50 -5.18 -10.50
CA ALA A 156 32.76 -5.14 -9.07
C ALA A 156 33.40 -3.81 -8.64
N GLY A 157 33.00 -3.29 -7.51
CA GLY A 157 33.48 -2.02 -6.96
C GLY A 157 32.69 -0.79 -7.40
N GLN A 158 31.77 -0.91 -8.37
CA GLN A 158 30.87 0.18 -8.75
C GLN A 158 29.86 0.43 -7.66
N LYS A 159 29.58 1.70 -7.40
CA LYS A 159 28.61 2.13 -6.36
C LYS A 159 27.31 2.57 -6.97
N PHE A 160 26.24 2.39 -6.21
CA PHE A 160 24.92 2.89 -6.53
C PHE A 160 24.29 3.58 -5.33
N TYR A 161 23.45 4.56 -5.61
CA TYR A 161 22.72 5.37 -4.64
C TYR A 161 21.30 5.55 -5.14
N VAL A 162 20.31 5.25 -4.30
CA VAL A 162 18.90 5.31 -4.67
C VAL A 162 18.10 6.04 -3.60
N LEU A 163 17.36 7.06 -4.00
CA LEU A 163 16.32 7.72 -3.22
C LEU A 163 14.97 7.28 -3.74
N TYR A 164 14.08 6.87 -2.85
CA TYR A 164 12.75 6.42 -3.19
C TYR A 164 11.75 6.73 -2.08
N GLU A 165 10.47 6.62 -2.40
CA GLU A 165 9.38 6.84 -1.47
C GLU A 165 8.98 5.54 -0.77
N GLU A 166 8.69 5.64 0.53
CA GLU A 166 8.03 4.61 1.33
C GLU A 166 6.69 5.14 1.81
N ASN A 167 5.61 4.42 1.57
CA ASN A 167 4.27 4.81 1.96
C ASN A 167 3.84 4.09 3.23
N PHE A 168 3.31 4.87 4.17
CA PHE A 168 2.85 4.41 5.47
C PHE A 168 1.37 4.72 5.65
N ALA A 169 0.65 3.78 6.26
CA ALA A 169 -0.69 3.94 6.77
C ALA A 169 -0.67 3.64 8.27
N ASN A 170 -1.12 4.59 9.12
CA ASN A 170 -1.10 4.45 10.57
C ASN A 170 0.28 3.99 11.10
N ASP A 171 1.35 4.66 10.67
CA ASP A 171 2.76 4.38 10.99
C ASP A 171 3.29 2.98 10.59
N LYS A 172 2.51 2.21 9.85
CA LYS A 172 2.97 0.93 9.28
C LYS A 172 3.33 1.13 7.82
N LYS A 173 4.53 0.68 7.43
CA LYS A 173 4.91 0.63 6.02
C LYS A 173 3.98 -0.31 5.27
N VAL A 174 3.42 0.18 4.18
CA VAL A 174 2.46 -0.52 3.33
C VAL A 174 3.09 -0.96 2.02
N ASP A 175 3.64 0.01 1.31
CA ASP A 175 4.27 -0.19 0.01
C ASP A 175 5.43 0.81 -0.20
N ASN A 176 6.05 0.75 -1.37
CA ASN A 176 6.99 1.77 -1.82
C ASN A 176 6.29 2.62 -2.88
N GLY A 177 6.65 3.90 -2.92
CA GLY A 177 6.27 4.80 -4.00
C GLY A 177 7.32 4.78 -5.11
N HIS A 178 7.54 5.93 -5.70
CA HIS A 178 8.43 6.10 -6.84
C HIS A 178 9.90 6.14 -6.45
N VAL A 179 10.77 5.72 -7.37
CA VAL A 179 12.19 6.09 -7.34
C VAL A 179 12.28 7.59 -7.60
N LEU A 180 12.90 8.34 -6.70
CA LEU A 180 13.05 9.80 -6.80
C LEU A 180 14.36 10.20 -7.47
N ALA A 181 15.43 9.47 -7.18
CA ALA A 181 16.72 9.66 -7.83
C ALA A 181 17.53 8.36 -7.79
N VAL A 182 18.30 8.15 -8.83
CA VAL A 182 19.30 7.09 -8.89
C VAL A 182 20.62 7.65 -9.39
N SER A 183 21.72 7.19 -8.79
CA SER A 183 23.08 7.44 -9.27
C SER A 183 23.81 6.11 -9.31
N PHE A 184 24.47 5.82 -10.41
CA PHE A 184 25.21 4.58 -10.62
C PHE A 184 26.58 4.86 -11.28
N ASP A 185 27.65 4.35 -10.67
CA ASP A 185 29.00 4.45 -11.22
C ASP A 185 29.17 3.43 -12.35
N ALA A 186 28.70 3.75 -13.56
CA ALA A 186 28.85 2.89 -14.71
C ALA A 186 30.25 2.97 -15.32
N LEU A 187 30.62 1.97 -16.15
CA LEU A 187 31.95 1.89 -16.78
C LEU A 187 32.27 3.12 -17.66
N ARG A 188 31.22 3.73 -18.23
CA ARG A 188 31.33 4.87 -19.17
C ARG A 188 31.13 6.23 -18.49
N GLY A 189 30.99 6.25 -17.18
CA GLY A 189 30.73 7.45 -16.40
C GLY A 189 29.59 7.25 -15.42
N ASN A 190 29.37 8.24 -14.57
CA ASN A 190 28.28 8.19 -13.62
C ASN A 190 26.95 8.46 -14.34
N VAL A 191 25.99 7.55 -14.20
CA VAL A 191 24.61 7.72 -14.70
C VAL A 191 23.78 8.26 -13.55
N GLN A 192 23.12 9.39 -13.79
CA GLN A 192 22.24 10.02 -12.79
C GLN A 192 20.89 10.31 -13.42
N MET A 193 19.81 9.97 -12.68
CA MET A 193 18.45 10.23 -13.09
C MET A 193 17.65 10.75 -11.91
N TYR A 194 16.79 11.72 -12.20
CA TYR A 194 15.95 12.39 -11.21
C TYR A 194 14.50 12.41 -11.68
N ARG A 195 13.60 11.98 -10.82
CA ARG A 195 12.16 12.12 -11.07
C ARG A 195 11.75 13.57 -10.91
N TYR A 196 11.08 14.10 -11.91
CA TYR A 196 10.52 15.45 -11.87
C TYR A 196 9.07 15.44 -12.35
N VAL A 197 8.20 16.14 -11.61
CA VAL A 197 6.80 16.34 -11.97
C VAL A 197 6.65 17.74 -12.54
N LYS A 198 6.23 17.82 -13.80
CA LYS A 198 5.99 19.10 -14.48
C LYS A 198 4.74 19.79 -13.92
N GLU A 199 4.59 21.08 -14.16
CA GLU A 199 3.42 21.87 -13.75
C GLU A 199 2.08 21.32 -14.26
N ASN A 200 2.09 20.62 -15.40
CA ASN A 200 0.91 19.96 -15.97
C ASN A 200 0.60 18.58 -15.34
N GLY A 201 1.36 18.17 -14.31
CA GLY A 201 1.19 16.90 -13.62
C GLY A 201 1.93 15.70 -14.23
N HIS A 202 2.53 15.83 -15.42
CA HIS A 202 3.31 14.74 -16.01
C HIS A 202 4.63 14.53 -15.27
N ALA A 203 4.85 13.31 -14.81
CA ALA A 203 6.09 12.87 -14.20
C ALA A 203 7.02 12.24 -15.24
N GLY A 204 8.31 12.44 -15.09
CA GLY A 204 9.33 11.85 -15.96
C GLY A 204 10.68 11.79 -15.26
N TYR A 205 11.63 11.10 -15.89
CA TYR A 205 12.99 11.02 -15.40
C TYR A 205 13.94 11.77 -16.31
N TYR A 206 14.80 12.58 -15.71
CA TYR A 206 15.68 13.52 -16.37
C TYR A 206 17.10 13.32 -15.90
N ASP A 207 18.07 13.49 -16.81
CA ASP A 207 19.49 13.54 -16.45
C ASP A 207 19.85 14.85 -15.72
N GLU A 208 21.10 15.00 -15.33
CA GLU A 208 21.63 16.21 -14.66
C GLU A 208 21.51 17.50 -15.49
N ASN A 209 21.34 17.40 -16.81
CA ASN A 209 21.17 18.50 -17.74
C ASN A 209 19.69 18.81 -18.03
N GLY A 210 18.77 18.07 -17.42
CA GLY A 210 17.32 18.20 -17.64
C GLY A 210 16.84 17.57 -18.95
N LYS A 211 17.63 16.70 -19.57
CA LYS A 211 17.21 15.92 -20.74
C LYS A 211 16.35 14.76 -20.28
N ASP A 212 15.20 14.59 -20.91
CA ASP A 212 14.29 13.46 -20.68
C ASP A 212 14.97 12.15 -21.09
N VAL A 213 15.09 11.22 -20.15
CA VAL A 213 15.81 9.95 -20.34
C VAL A 213 14.90 8.88 -20.93
N ILE A 214 13.61 8.89 -20.59
CA ILE A 214 12.68 7.80 -20.89
C ILE A 214 11.77 8.15 -22.06
N GLY A 215 11.44 9.43 -22.25
CA GLY A 215 10.65 9.92 -23.38
C GLY A 215 9.15 9.63 -23.34
N PHE A 216 8.63 8.96 -22.25
CA PHE A 216 7.21 8.72 -22.03
C PHE A 216 6.87 8.68 -20.54
N ASP A 217 5.59 8.87 -20.26
CA ASP A 217 5.02 8.91 -18.90
C ASP A 217 4.93 7.48 -18.34
N LEU A 218 5.64 7.20 -17.24
CA LEU A 218 5.62 5.91 -16.56
C LEU A 218 4.37 5.72 -15.68
N ASP A 219 3.61 6.77 -15.42
CA ASP A 219 2.40 6.69 -14.59
C ASP A 219 1.18 6.13 -15.36
N VAL A 220 1.37 5.65 -16.60
CA VAL A 220 0.29 5.15 -17.50
C VAL A 220 0.30 3.61 -17.66
N ILE A 221 1.11 2.91 -16.86
CA ILE A 221 1.15 1.42 -16.92
C ILE A 221 0.45 0.80 -15.72
#